data_24305df839a81b9f62df27fab2403dbf
#
_entry.id   24305df839a81b9f62df27fab2403dbf
#
_cell.length_a   1.000
_cell.length_b   1.000
_cell.length_c   1.000
_cell.angle_alpha   90.00
_cell.angle_beta   90.00
_cell.angle_gamma   90.00
#
_symmetry.space_group_name_H-M   'P 1'
#
loop_
_entity.id
_entity.type
_entity.pdbx_description
1 polymer ?
#
loop_
_entity_poly.entity_id
_entity_poly.type
_entity_poly.pdbx_seq_one_letter_code
_entity_poly.pdbx_strand_id
1 'polypeptide(L)'
;TMMEAYELYRNNKLTINRRYQRKLVWSQKEKKSLIDSILKQYPVPLILLASKDEKYEIIDGMQRLNAIFGFIENHFPIDIDSEEKYFNIPDFTYAQTQVNKGIVERKENVLNLTQEEVASFIQYPFPVTIFKTASTSEINETFRRINSTGKKLSPQEVRQAGNVSKFSLLVRDIASEIRGDVSREILLLQDMPEISIDSKLSKHQYGINAEETFWCKQGVLNITDLKQSADEQLIADIILSVVLENPFPASGKEFDNYYGRGETDKSNDLDIKINALGVENIRTDILTVYSEIINVVEYNFDNERLKNILNPNAGGNPVKEDFYTLYMAFYDLIIHENKMPFDYKGIKNALFNIHSKLVRSRNYTTTSDREKNIDVCKGLIQRFFKKSTDNFRKSTSFVIDFKAYLMRSRTESALYDFKQGFYTLNPKQRDFSTEFFNKILESLTALANLGKNKTGYLFIGVTDNEKDTLQVEKLDNLSDILRVNSFGMVGL
;
A
#
# COMPACT_ATOMS: atom_id res chain seq x y z
N THR A 1 9.07 23.55 -20.47
CA THR A 1 7.90 23.21 -21.30
C THR A 1 7.31 21.87 -20.82
N MET A 2 6.05 21.61 -21.19
CA MET A 2 5.39 20.32 -20.93
C MET A 2 6.13 19.16 -21.60
N MET A 3 6.67 19.40 -22.78
CA MET A 3 7.47 18.46 -23.55
C MET A 3 8.73 18.03 -22.78
N GLU A 4 9.51 18.97 -22.27
CA GLU A 4 10.73 18.67 -21.47
C GLU A 4 10.38 17.90 -20.19
N ALA A 5 9.29 18.25 -19.51
CA ALA A 5 8.85 17.53 -18.31
C ALA A 5 8.47 16.07 -18.63
N TYR A 6 7.79 15.82 -19.75
CA TYR A 6 7.44 14.48 -20.20
C TYR A 6 8.68 13.67 -20.62
N GLU A 7 9.66 14.32 -21.26
CA GLU A 7 10.96 13.70 -21.59
C GLU A 7 11.73 13.28 -20.33
N LEU A 8 11.81 14.15 -19.31
CA LEU A 8 12.43 13.81 -18.03
C LEU A 8 11.71 12.62 -17.36
N TYR A 9 10.38 12.57 -17.44
CA TYR A 9 9.59 11.47 -16.92
C TYR A 9 9.95 10.15 -17.60
N ARG A 10 9.94 10.11 -18.94
CA ARG A 10 10.22 8.88 -19.71
C ARG A 10 11.69 8.45 -19.72
N ASN A 11 12.60 9.37 -19.43
CA ASN A 11 14.02 9.07 -19.26
C ASN A 11 14.39 8.70 -17.81
N ASN A 12 13.42 8.40 -16.93
CA ASN A 12 13.65 8.01 -15.54
C ASN A 12 14.40 9.06 -14.71
N LYS A 13 14.25 10.34 -15.06
CA LYS A 13 14.92 11.46 -14.38
C LYS A 13 14.09 12.06 -13.25
N LEU A 14 12.79 11.74 -13.13
CA LEU A 14 11.91 12.22 -12.07
C LEU A 14 11.79 11.17 -10.98
N THR A 15 12.24 11.50 -9.77
CA THR A 15 12.21 10.62 -8.60
C THR A 15 11.34 11.19 -7.50
N ILE A 16 10.82 10.30 -6.68
CA ILE A 16 9.98 10.59 -5.52
C ILE A 16 10.59 9.96 -4.29
N ASN A 17 10.70 10.73 -3.23
CA ASN A 17 11.16 10.24 -1.94
C ASN A 17 9.95 10.04 -1.01
N ARG A 18 9.67 8.78 -0.68
CA ARG A 18 8.55 8.40 0.17
C ARG A 18 8.69 8.80 1.64
N ARG A 19 9.85 9.26 2.06
CA ARG A 19 10.04 9.78 3.41
C ARG A 19 9.17 11.00 3.70
N TYR A 20 8.77 11.74 2.67
CA TYR A 20 7.91 12.92 2.80
C TYR A 20 6.82 13.02 1.74
N GLN A 21 6.92 12.31 0.61
CA GLN A 21 5.85 12.31 -0.37
C GLN A 21 4.80 11.24 -0.04
N ARG A 22 3.56 11.69 0.00
CA ARG A 22 2.41 10.78 0.18
C ARG A 22 2.10 10.00 -1.10
N LYS A 23 1.23 9.01 -0.97
CA LYS A 23 0.68 8.25 -2.10
C LYS A 23 -0.07 9.15 -3.07
N LEU A 24 -0.28 8.66 -4.30
CA LEU A 24 -1.21 9.30 -5.24
C LEU A 24 -2.62 9.14 -4.69
N VAL A 25 -3.29 10.25 -4.44
CA VAL A 25 -4.61 10.28 -3.80
C VAL A 25 -5.63 11.17 -4.53
N TRP A 26 -5.22 11.81 -5.64
CA TRP A 26 -6.13 12.62 -6.42
C TRP A 26 -7.22 11.77 -7.09
N SER A 27 -8.46 12.18 -6.89
CA SER A 27 -9.60 11.64 -7.61
C SER A 27 -9.53 12.02 -9.09
N GLN A 28 -10.26 11.30 -9.93
CA GLN A 28 -10.38 11.65 -11.35
C GLN A 28 -10.92 13.08 -11.56
N LYS A 29 -11.85 13.54 -10.70
CA LYS A 29 -12.35 14.90 -10.75
C LYS A 29 -11.25 15.93 -10.55
N GLU A 30 -10.33 15.71 -9.60
CA GLU A 30 -9.20 16.62 -9.36
C GLU A 30 -8.21 16.60 -10.54
N LYS A 31 -7.95 15.42 -11.11
CA LYS A 31 -7.10 15.27 -12.32
C LYS A 31 -7.72 15.99 -13.52
N LYS A 32 -8.99 15.73 -13.83
CA LYS A 32 -9.74 16.38 -14.92
C LYS A 32 -9.77 17.91 -14.74
N SER A 33 -9.97 18.41 -13.51
CA SER A 33 -9.99 19.86 -13.23
C SER A 33 -8.62 20.53 -13.50
N LEU A 34 -7.50 19.85 -13.23
CA LEU A 34 -6.18 20.36 -13.59
C LEU A 34 -6.00 20.44 -15.12
N ILE A 35 -6.36 19.37 -15.83
CA ILE A 35 -6.25 19.32 -17.29
C ILE A 35 -7.12 20.40 -17.94
N ASP A 36 -8.36 20.60 -17.45
CA ASP A 36 -9.25 21.67 -17.89
C ASP A 36 -8.62 23.06 -17.69
N SER A 37 -7.99 23.29 -16.54
CA SER A 37 -7.29 24.54 -16.25
C SER A 37 -6.14 24.79 -17.23
N ILE A 38 -5.37 23.74 -17.57
CA ILE A 38 -4.25 23.84 -18.53
C ILE A 38 -4.78 24.14 -19.95
N LEU A 39 -5.83 23.45 -20.41
CA LEU A 39 -6.44 23.68 -21.72
C LEU A 39 -7.02 25.09 -21.84
N LYS A 40 -7.59 25.62 -20.75
CA LYS A 40 -8.09 27.01 -20.69
C LYS A 40 -7.00 28.03 -20.42
N GLN A 41 -5.73 27.64 -20.38
CA GLN A 41 -4.59 28.53 -20.10
C GLN A 41 -4.67 29.23 -18.73
N TYR A 42 -5.36 28.64 -17.75
CA TYR A 42 -5.41 29.17 -16.38
C TYR A 42 -4.11 28.89 -15.63
N PRO A 43 -3.64 29.80 -14.76
CA PRO A 43 -2.46 29.58 -13.96
C PRO A 43 -2.58 28.33 -13.08
N VAL A 44 -1.56 27.48 -13.09
CA VAL A 44 -1.44 26.34 -12.19
C VAL A 44 -0.32 26.57 -11.18
N PRO A 45 -0.42 26.00 -9.97
CA PRO A 45 0.66 26.10 -8.98
C PRO A 45 1.98 25.53 -9.51
N LEU A 46 3.11 26.16 -9.12
CA LEU A 46 4.45 25.77 -9.55
C LEU A 46 4.79 24.32 -9.12
N ILE A 47 5.65 23.67 -9.90
CA ILE A 47 6.31 22.42 -9.52
C ILE A 47 7.66 22.77 -8.90
N LEU A 48 7.97 22.12 -7.76
CA LEU A 48 9.26 22.27 -7.11
C LEU A 48 10.06 20.97 -7.22
N LEU A 49 11.25 21.08 -7.76
CA LEU A 49 12.19 19.97 -7.95
C LEU A 49 13.49 20.27 -7.20
N ALA A 50 14.15 19.23 -6.67
CA ALA A 50 15.54 19.32 -6.22
C ALA A 50 16.44 18.55 -7.20
N SER A 51 17.53 19.15 -7.62
CA SER A 51 18.52 18.48 -8.47
C SER A 51 19.43 17.60 -7.61
N LYS A 52 19.53 16.31 -7.94
CA LYS A 52 20.39 15.34 -7.24
C LYS A 52 20.86 14.27 -8.22
N ASP A 53 22.17 14.07 -8.34
CA ASP A 53 22.79 12.96 -9.09
C ASP A 53 22.20 12.79 -10.51
N GLU A 54 22.16 13.87 -11.30
CA GLU A 54 21.58 13.94 -12.67
C GLU A 54 20.08 13.59 -12.75
N LYS A 55 19.40 13.53 -11.62
CA LYS A 55 17.95 13.34 -11.52
C LYS A 55 17.32 14.52 -10.80
N TYR A 56 16.01 14.58 -10.85
CA TYR A 56 15.21 15.58 -10.17
C TYR A 56 14.28 14.88 -9.18
N GLU A 57 14.48 15.17 -7.91
CA GLU A 57 13.58 14.73 -6.85
C GLU A 57 12.41 15.71 -6.78
N ILE A 58 11.18 15.20 -6.89
CA ILE A 58 9.97 16.03 -6.83
C ILE A 58 9.70 16.39 -5.37
N ILE A 59 9.75 17.67 -5.03
CA ILE A 59 9.45 18.18 -3.69
C ILE A 59 7.96 18.55 -3.59
N ASP A 60 7.42 19.24 -4.60
CA ASP A 60 5.99 19.52 -4.72
C ASP A 60 5.54 19.37 -6.17
N GLY A 61 4.28 18.98 -6.36
CA GLY A 61 3.66 18.82 -7.66
C GLY A 61 3.57 17.38 -8.17
N MET A 62 3.92 16.37 -7.39
CA MET A 62 3.81 14.96 -7.76
C MET A 62 2.43 14.60 -8.32
N GLN A 63 1.35 14.99 -7.63
CA GLN A 63 -0.03 14.71 -8.08
C GLN A 63 -0.34 15.38 -9.43
N ARG A 64 0.16 16.60 -9.61
CA ARG A 64 -0.01 17.38 -10.85
C ARG A 64 0.73 16.73 -12.02
N LEU A 65 2.01 16.39 -11.83
CA LEU A 65 2.79 15.71 -12.84
C LEU A 65 2.19 14.35 -13.23
N ASN A 66 1.75 13.57 -12.25
CA ASN A 66 1.07 12.30 -12.52
C ASN A 66 -0.23 12.48 -13.31
N ALA A 67 -1.03 13.51 -12.99
CA ALA A 67 -2.25 13.80 -13.73
C ALA A 67 -1.95 14.22 -15.17
N ILE A 68 -0.95 15.07 -15.39
CA ILE A 68 -0.55 15.55 -16.72
C ILE A 68 -0.05 14.40 -17.59
N PHE A 69 0.88 13.61 -17.08
CA PHE A 69 1.46 12.50 -17.85
C PHE A 69 0.44 11.38 -18.07
N GLY A 70 -0.39 11.06 -17.06
CA GLY A 70 -1.45 10.10 -17.24
C GLY A 70 -2.51 10.52 -18.27
N PHE A 71 -2.77 11.83 -18.44
CA PHE A 71 -3.63 12.33 -19.51
C PHE A 71 -2.98 12.18 -20.88
N ILE A 72 -1.69 12.55 -21.03
CA ILE A 72 -0.93 12.36 -22.27
C ILE A 72 -0.92 10.88 -22.71
N GLU A 73 -0.90 9.96 -21.73
CA GLU A 73 -0.83 8.51 -21.94
C GLU A 73 -2.21 7.82 -22.00
N ASN A 74 -3.27 8.59 -22.18
CA ASN A 74 -4.64 8.11 -22.29
C ASN A 74 -5.15 7.31 -21.08
N HIS A 75 -4.63 7.55 -19.87
CA HIS A 75 -5.13 6.89 -18.67
C HIS A 75 -6.55 7.33 -18.30
N PHE A 76 -6.95 8.52 -18.68
CA PHE A 76 -8.30 9.06 -18.46
C PHE A 76 -8.65 10.15 -19.48
N PRO A 77 -9.95 10.33 -19.81
CA PRO A 77 -10.42 11.41 -20.67
C PRO A 77 -10.68 12.69 -19.89
N ILE A 78 -10.89 13.79 -20.62
CA ILE A 78 -11.46 15.04 -20.11
C ILE A 78 -12.85 15.28 -20.72
N ASP A 79 -13.71 15.93 -19.95
CA ASP A 79 -15.06 16.31 -20.40
C ASP A 79 -15.02 17.71 -21.03
N ILE A 80 -15.24 17.80 -22.35
CA ILE A 80 -15.35 19.04 -23.12
C ILE A 80 -16.72 19.00 -23.84
N ASP A 81 -17.54 20.02 -23.65
CA ASP A 81 -18.88 20.13 -24.25
C ASP A 81 -19.75 18.87 -24.05
N SER A 82 -19.67 18.28 -22.85
CA SER A 82 -20.38 17.05 -22.47
C SER A 82 -19.91 15.77 -23.18
N GLU A 83 -18.80 15.81 -23.90
CA GLU A 83 -18.15 14.67 -24.54
C GLU A 83 -16.83 14.33 -23.85
N GLU A 84 -16.55 13.02 -23.66
CA GLU A 84 -15.26 12.55 -23.16
C GLU A 84 -14.24 12.52 -24.29
N LYS A 85 -13.18 13.35 -24.18
CA LYS A 85 -12.06 13.40 -25.13
C LYS A 85 -10.78 12.94 -24.50
N TYR A 86 -9.99 12.16 -25.25
CA TYR A 86 -8.65 11.72 -24.88
C TYR A 86 -7.59 12.60 -25.55
N PHE A 87 -6.39 12.59 -24.99
CA PHE A 87 -5.24 13.24 -25.62
C PHE A 87 -4.90 12.54 -26.94
N ASN A 88 -4.73 13.28 -28.03
CA ASN A 88 -4.39 12.73 -29.33
C ASN A 88 -2.88 12.44 -29.41
N ILE A 89 -2.48 11.22 -29.05
CA ILE A 89 -1.06 10.79 -28.98
C ILE A 89 -0.30 11.01 -30.31
N PRO A 90 -0.85 10.73 -31.51
CA PRO A 90 -0.17 10.98 -32.78
C PRO A 90 0.32 12.42 -32.98
N ASP A 91 -0.35 13.41 -32.39
CA ASP A 91 0.04 14.81 -32.49
C ASP A 91 1.20 15.19 -31.56
N PHE A 92 1.69 14.25 -30.76
CA PHE A 92 2.83 14.42 -29.86
C PHE A 92 3.88 13.33 -30.06
N THR A 93 4.91 13.59 -30.85
CA THR A 93 5.93 12.63 -31.27
C THR A 93 6.58 11.84 -30.13
N TYR A 94 6.83 12.49 -28.98
CA TYR A 94 7.41 11.80 -27.80
C TYR A 94 6.49 10.73 -27.25
N ALA A 95 5.19 11.02 -27.10
CA ALA A 95 4.21 10.04 -26.64
C ALA A 95 3.99 8.94 -27.70
N GLN A 96 3.93 9.29 -28.98
CA GLN A 96 3.83 8.32 -30.08
C GLN A 96 5.03 7.35 -30.09
N THR A 97 6.23 7.86 -29.79
CA THR A 97 7.42 7.00 -29.65
C THR A 97 7.27 5.97 -28.53
N GLN A 98 6.61 6.32 -27.42
CA GLN A 98 6.37 5.36 -26.34
C GLN A 98 5.33 4.28 -26.73
N VAL A 99 4.34 4.63 -27.53
CA VAL A 99 3.40 3.66 -28.13
C VAL A 99 4.14 2.68 -29.05
N ASN A 100 5.01 3.20 -29.92
CA ASN A 100 5.80 2.37 -30.83
C ASN A 100 6.76 1.40 -30.10
N LYS A 101 7.18 1.75 -28.89
CA LYS A 101 7.98 0.89 -28.00
C LYS A 101 7.13 -0.08 -27.15
N GLY A 102 5.81 -0.04 -27.25
CA GLY A 102 4.91 -0.85 -26.42
C GLY A 102 4.85 -0.45 -24.94
N ILE A 103 5.33 0.77 -24.60
CA ILE A 103 5.33 1.27 -23.21
C ILE A 103 4.01 1.96 -22.86
N VAL A 104 3.38 2.60 -23.84
CA VAL A 104 2.09 3.29 -23.69
C VAL A 104 1.09 2.65 -24.63
N GLU A 105 -0.11 2.39 -24.11
CA GLU A 105 -1.22 1.85 -24.88
C GLU A 105 -2.13 2.98 -25.36
N ARG A 106 -2.28 3.11 -26.68
CA ARG A 106 -3.21 4.07 -27.26
C ARG A 106 -4.64 3.56 -27.18
N LYS A 107 -5.57 4.43 -26.76
CA LYS A 107 -7.01 4.13 -26.83
C LYS A 107 -7.51 4.25 -28.28
N GLU A 108 -8.19 3.22 -28.74
CA GLU A 108 -8.82 3.20 -30.07
C GLU A 108 -10.32 3.46 -29.97
N ASN A 109 -10.90 3.97 -31.08
CA ASN A 109 -12.33 4.26 -31.19
C ASN A 109 -12.87 5.23 -30.12
N VAL A 110 -12.07 6.24 -29.76
CA VAL A 110 -12.42 7.28 -28.80
C VAL A 110 -12.33 8.67 -29.46
N LEU A 111 -13.07 9.63 -28.91
CA LEU A 111 -12.90 11.03 -29.31
C LEU A 111 -11.57 11.55 -28.76
N ASN A 112 -10.85 12.29 -29.59
CA ASN A 112 -9.59 12.86 -29.22
C ASN A 112 -9.65 14.40 -29.25
N LEU A 113 -8.71 15.02 -28.54
CA LEU A 113 -8.45 16.44 -28.69
C LEU A 113 -8.09 16.77 -30.14
N THR A 114 -8.44 17.96 -30.58
CA THR A 114 -7.99 18.49 -31.87
C THR A 114 -6.48 18.77 -31.83
N GLN A 115 -5.86 18.89 -33.00
CA GLN A 115 -4.46 19.23 -33.11
C GLN A 115 -4.12 20.59 -32.45
N GLU A 116 -5.04 21.56 -32.54
CA GLU A 116 -4.89 22.86 -31.88
C GLU A 116 -4.94 22.75 -30.36
N GLU A 117 -5.89 21.95 -29.82
CA GLU A 117 -6.01 21.69 -28.39
C GLU A 117 -4.76 20.97 -27.84
N VAL A 118 -4.22 19.99 -28.57
CA VAL A 118 -2.98 19.30 -28.24
C VAL A 118 -1.79 20.27 -28.25
N ALA A 119 -1.65 21.08 -29.31
CA ALA A 119 -0.56 22.06 -29.42
C ALA A 119 -0.61 23.09 -28.28
N SER A 120 -1.81 23.60 -27.95
CA SER A 120 -2.02 24.51 -26.83
C SER A 120 -1.66 23.88 -25.48
N PHE A 121 -2.02 22.62 -25.27
CA PHE A 121 -1.68 21.87 -24.06
C PHE A 121 -0.17 21.67 -23.91
N ILE A 122 0.53 21.24 -24.97
CA ILE A 122 1.98 20.97 -24.94
C ILE A 122 2.80 22.26 -24.76
N GLN A 123 2.34 23.37 -25.34
CA GLN A 123 2.99 24.67 -25.25
C GLN A 123 2.69 25.42 -23.95
N TYR A 124 1.80 24.91 -23.11
CA TYR A 124 1.45 25.54 -21.84
C TYR A 124 2.71 25.86 -21.01
N PRO A 125 2.88 27.13 -20.54
CA PRO A 125 4.04 27.56 -19.77
C PRO A 125 3.92 27.00 -18.35
N PHE A 126 4.58 25.90 -18.11
CA PHE A 126 4.53 25.17 -16.86
C PHE A 126 5.57 25.73 -15.87
N PRO A 127 5.15 26.35 -14.74
CA PRO A 127 6.09 26.95 -13.82
C PRO A 127 6.84 25.87 -13.02
N VAL A 128 8.17 25.83 -13.19
CA VAL A 128 9.04 24.90 -12.47
C VAL A 128 10.14 25.66 -11.77
N THR A 129 10.33 25.40 -10.47
CA THR A 129 11.49 25.89 -9.73
C THR A 129 12.40 24.70 -9.41
N ILE A 130 13.69 24.82 -9.73
CA ILE A 130 14.70 23.80 -9.45
C ILE A 130 15.59 24.29 -8.33
N PHE A 131 15.55 23.58 -7.20
CA PHE A 131 16.44 23.80 -6.07
C PHE A 131 17.75 23.02 -6.32
N LYS A 132 18.80 23.74 -6.65
CA LYS A 132 20.10 23.15 -6.96
C LYS A 132 20.90 22.90 -5.69
N THR A 133 21.61 21.76 -5.63
CA THR A 133 22.55 21.41 -4.54
C THR A 133 21.95 21.38 -3.13
N ALA A 134 20.66 21.05 -3.00
CA ALA A 134 20.01 20.96 -1.69
C ALA A 134 20.47 19.73 -0.91
N SER A 135 20.83 19.91 0.35
CA SER A 135 20.99 18.81 1.30
C SER A 135 19.65 18.14 1.61
N THR A 136 19.67 16.91 2.07
CA THR A 136 18.44 16.20 2.47
C THR A 136 17.67 16.96 3.56
N SER A 137 18.36 17.63 4.49
CA SER A 137 17.74 18.45 5.54
C SER A 137 17.03 19.68 4.98
N GLU A 138 17.61 20.36 4.00
CA GLU A 138 17.01 21.53 3.34
C GLU A 138 15.79 21.13 2.50
N ILE A 139 15.85 19.97 1.83
CA ILE A 139 14.71 19.42 1.10
C ILE A 139 13.55 19.14 2.05
N ASN A 140 13.80 18.46 3.16
CA ASN A 140 12.80 18.17 4.19
C ASN A 140 12.15 19.42 4.76
N GLU A 141 12.96 20.43 5.08
CA GLU A 141 12.47 21.71 5.62
C GLU A 141 11.63 22.48 4.58
N THR A 142 12.08 22.49 3.32
CA THR A 142 11.35 23.12 2.21
C THR A 142 10.00 22.44 2.00
N PHE A 143 9.99 21.10 1.96
CA PHE A 143 8.75 20.32 1.86
C PHE A 143 7.78 20.66 3.01
N ARG A 144 8.28 20.72 4.24
CA ARG A 144 7.47 21.05 5.43
C ARG A 144 6.83 22.44 5.30
N ARG A 145 7.59 23.45 4.87
CA ARG A 145 7.10 24.84 4.71
C ARG A 145 6.03 24.96 3.62
N ILE A 146 6.24 24.33 2.48
CA ILE A 146 5.29 24.40 1.35
C ILE A 146 3.97 23.72 1.70
N ASN A 147 4.02 22.53 2.32
CA ASN A 147 2.80 21.80 2.66
C ASN A 147 2.03 22.43 3.84
N SER A 148 2.61 23.38 4.56
CA SER A 148 1.89 24.15 5.59
C SER A 148 0.86 25.13 5.01
N THR A 149 0.99 25.47 3.72
CA THR A 149 0.14 26.49 3.04
C THR A 149 -0.80 25.91 1.97
N GLY A 150 -0.64 24.63 1.59
CA GLY A 150 -1.42 23.95 0.54
C GLY A 150 -2.59 23.10 1.06
N LYS A 151 -2.99 22.07 0.29
CA LYS A 151 -3.96 21.06 0.75
C LYS A 151 -3.38 20.39 2.00
N LYS A 152 -4.00 20.64 3.16
CA LYS A 152 -3.48 20.20 4.46
C LYS A 152 -3.25 18.70 4.46
N LEU A 153 -2.03 18.30 4.78
CA LEU A 153 -1.68 16.93 5.14
C LEU A 153 -2.51 16.50 6.36
N SER A 154 -2.86 15.24 6.45
CA SER A 154 -3.42 14.71 7.68
C SER A 154 -2.39 14.81 8.83
N PRO A 155 -2.81 14.77 10.10
CA PRO A 155 -1.87 14.81 11.22
C PRO A 155 -0.78 13.73 11.12
N GLN A 156 -1.12 12.53 10.64
CA GLN A 156 -0.15 11.46 10.50
C GLN A 156 0.82 11.69 9.33
N GLU A 157 0.35 12.19 8.20
CA GLU A 157 1.22 12.59 7.08
C GLU A 157 2.21 13.69 7.51
N VAL A 158 1.75 14.65 8.33
CA VAL A 158 2.60 15.69 8.91
C VAL A 158 3.69 15.09 9.81
N ARG A 159 3.37 14.11 10.65
CA ARG A 159 4.33 13.43 11.52
C ARG A 159 5.38 12.66 10.74
N GLN A 160 4.96 11.98 9.71
CA GLN A 160 5.83 11.18 8.84
C GLN A 160 6.72 12.03 7.93
N ALA A 161 6.27 13.24 7.57
CA ALA A 161 6.95 14.10 6.61
C ALA A 161 8.37 14.48 7.08
N GLY A 162 9.38 13.98 6.36
CA GLY A 162 10.80 14.22 6.65
C GLY A 162 11.33 13.54 7.91
N ASN A 163 10.55 12.71 8.58
CA ASN A 163 10.98 11.96 9.76
C ASN A 163 11.75 10.71 9.33
N VAL A 164 12.99 10.58 9.80
CA VAL A 164 13.92 9.47 9.51
C VAL A 164 14.28 8.66 10.76
N SER A 165 13.56 8.86 11.87
CA SER A 165 13.71 8.04 13.08
C SER A 165 13.41 6.58 12.77
N LYS A 166 14.02 5.66 13.52
CA LYS A 166 13.75 4.22 13.36
C LYS A 166 12.28 3.88 13.57
N PHE A 167 11.66 4.57 14.51
CA PHE A 167 10.22 4.47 14.75
C PHE A 167 9.41 4.82 13.49
N SER A 168 9.67 5.98 12.90
CA SER A 168 8.95 6.43 11.71
C SER A 168 9.15 5.49 10.51
N LEU A 169 10.38 4.98 10.33
CA LEU A 169 10.68 4.02 9.27
C LEU A 169 9.96 2.69 9.49
N LEU A 170 9.98 2.16 10.72
CA LEU A 170 9.30 0.91 11.07
C LEU A 170 7.78 1.00 10.90
N VAL A 171 7.16 2.10 11.31
CA VAL A 171 5.73 2.36 11.08
C VAL A 171 5.40 2.28 9.59
N ARG A 172 6.18 2.95 8.77
CA ARG A 172 5.95 3.02 7.31
C ARG A 172 6.13 1.65 6.66
N ASP A 173 7.17 0.92 7.07
CA ASP A 173 7.48 -0.39 6.54
C ASP A 173 6.34 -1.39 6.81
N ILE A 174 5.96 -1.55 8.07
CA ILE A 174 4.86 -2.45 8.46
C ILE A 174 3.53 -2.04 7.82
N ALA A 175 3.19 -0.74 7.83
CA ALA A 175 1.95 -0.27 7.23
C ALA A 175 1.91 -0.51 5.71
N SER A 176 3.04 -0.32 5.02
CA SER A 176 3.18 -0.60 3.59
C SER A 176 2.98 -2.09 3.30
N GLU A 177 3.55 -2.95 4.11
CA GLU A 177 3.43 -4.39 3.97
C GLU A 177 1.99 -4.88 4.17
N ILE A 178 1.35 -4.49 5.25
CA ILE A 178 -0.06 -4.84 5.52
C ILE A 178 -0.99 -4.31 4.42
N ARG A 179 -0.70 -3.14 3.87
CA ARG A 179 -1.46 -2.53 2.78
C ARG A 179 -1.18 -3.18 1.42
N GLY A 180 -0.05 -3.90 1.28
CA GLY A 180 0.39 -4.48 0.02
C GLY A 180 1.04 -3.46 -0.92
N ASP A 181 1.65 -2.39 -0.42
CA ASP A 181 2.38 -1.44 -1.25
C ASP A 181 3.91 -1.73 -1.25
N VAL A 182 4.64 -1.07 -2.18
CA VAL A 182 6.10 -1.23 -2.28
C VAL A 182 6.78 -0.31 -1.26
N SER A 183 7.58 -0.87 -0.35
CA SER A 183 8.29 -0.12 0.69
C SER A 183 9.65 0.44 0.26
N ARG A 184 9.82 0.90 -1.00
CA ARG A 184 11.04 1.57 -1.46
C ARG A 184 11.05 3.01 -0.98
N GLU A 185 12.22 3.50 -0.52
CA GLU A 185 12.36 4.90 -0.09
C GLU A 185 12.31 5.88 -1.27
N ILE A 186 12.92 5.51 -2.40
CA ILE A 186 12.99 6.34 -3.60
C ILE A 186 12.42 5.56 -4.77
N LEU A 187 11.42 6.12 -5.42
CA LEU A 187 10.73 5.58 -6.58
C LEU A 187 10.88 6.52 -7.76
N LEU A 188 10.79 5.98 -8.98
CA LEU A 188 10.53 6.80 -10.15
C LEU A 188 9.07 7.27 -10.13
N LEU A 189 8.78 8.44 -10.68
CA LEU A 189 7.40 8.95 -10.77
C LEU A 189 6.49 7.96 -11.51
N GLN A 190 7.02 7.28 -12.51
CA GLN A 190 6.27 6.29 -13.29
C GLN A 190 5.89 5.03 -12.50
N ASP A 191 6.59 4.71 -11.40
CA ASP A 191 6.30 3.57 -10.53
C ASP A 191 5.26 3.95 -9.44
N MET A 192 4.96 5.24 -9.25
CA MET A 192 4.00 5.71 -8.24
C MET A 192 2.56 5.22 -8.46
N PRO A 193 2.05 5.06 -9.69
CA PRO A 193 0.73 4.48 -9.89
C PRO A 193 0.55 3.10 -9.26
N GLU A 194 1.59 2.27 -9.23
CA GLU A 194 1.55 0.90 -8.66
C GLU A 194 1.26 0.88 -7.16
N ILE A 195 1.59 1.96 -6.45
CA ILE A 195 1.36 2.11 -5.01
C ILE A 195 0.28 3.14 -4.67
N SER A 196 -0.39 3.68 -5.68
CA SER A 196 -1.51 4.61 -5.47
C SER A 196 -2.69 3.90 -4.83
N ILE A 197 -3.46 4.64 -4.03
CA ILE A 197 -4.70 4.13 -3.44
C ILE A 197 -5.87 4.59 -4.30
N ASP A 198 -6.45 3.68 -5.06
CA ASP A 198 -7.63 3.95 -5.88
C ASP A 198 -8.83 3.11 -5.41
N SER A 199 -9.99 3.75 -5.31
CA SER A 199 -11.26 3.10 -4.99
C SER A 199 -12.02 2.58 -6.22
N LYS A 200 -11.50 2.79 -7.44
CA LYS A 200 -12.19 2.46 -8.71
C LYS A 200 -11.26 1.77 -9.73
N LEU A 201 -10.54 0.77 -9.27
CA LEU A 201 -9.56 0.02 -10.07
C LEU A 201 -10.06 -0.59 -11.37
N SER A 202 -11.35 -0.79 -11.56
CA SER A 202 -11.90 -1.39 -12.77
C SER A 202 -11.59 -0.62 -14.06
N LYS A 203 -11.11 0.63 -13.95
CA LYS A 203 -10.79 1.47 -15.12
C LYS A 203 -9.29 1.64 -15.42
N HIS A 204 -8.39 1.40 -14.48
CA HIS A 204 -6.97 1.80 -14.64
C HIS A 204 -5.94 0.68 -14.49
N GLN A 205 -6.32 -0.50 -14.06
CA GLN A 205 -5.49 -1.73 -13.93
C GLN A 205 -4.19 -1.60 -13.10
N TYR A 206 -3.93 -0.49 -12.43
CA TYR A 206 -2.76 -0.29 -11.58
C TYR A 206 -3.13 0.31 -10.22
N GLY A 207 -2.27 0.10 -9.23
CA GLY A 207 -2.42 0.63 -7.88
C GLY A 207 -3.07 -0.35 -6.91
N ILE A 208 -3.16 0.10 -5.65
CA ILE A 208 -3.78 -0.66 -4.58
C ILE A 208 -5.26 -0.32 -4.52
N ASN A 209 -6.11 -1.32 -4.65
CA ASN A 209 -7.53 -1.14 -4.41
C ASN A 209 -7.76 -0.93 -2.91
N ALA A 210 -8.18 0.28 -2.54
CA ALA A 210 -8.46 0.61 -1.16
C ALA A 210 -9.49 -0.34 -0.52
N GLU A 211 -10.52 -0.74 -1.28
CA GLU A 211 -11.58 -1.62 -0.79
C GLU A 211 -11.10 -3.05 -0.50
N GLU A 212 -10.09 -3.51 -1.23
CA GLU A 212 -9.49 -4.84 -1.08
C GLU A 212 -8.39 -4.89 0.00
N THR A 213 -7.91 -3.73 0.47
CA THR A 213 -6.96 -3.73 1.59
C THR A 213 -7.64 -4.33 2.82
N PHE A 214 -6.87 -5.05 3.65
CA PHE A 214 -7.38 -5.59 4.93
C PHE A 214 -8.18 -4.53 5.71
N TRP A 215 -7.65 -3.33 5.81
CA TRP A 215 -8.24 -2.24 6.58
C TRP A 215 -9.67 -1.90 6.16
N CYS A 216 -9.88 -1.71 4.86
CA CYS A 216 -11.19 -1.36 4.31
C CYS A 216 -12.08 -2.59 4.13
N LYS A 217 -11.52 -3.71 3.64
CA LYS A 217 -12.25 -4.96 3.45
C LYS A 217 -12.85 -5.45 4.76
N GLN A 218 -12.09 -5.39 5.85
CA GLN A 218 -12.55 -5.80 7.18
C GLN A 218 -13.29 -4.70 7.96
N GLY A 219 -13.34 -3.47 7.43
CA GLY A 219 -14.04 -2.33 8.04
C GLY A 219 -13.37 -1.78 9.30
N VAL A 220 -12.07 -2.05 9.47
CA VAL A 220 -11.25 -1.45 10.53
C VAL A 220 -11.07 0.04 10.28
N LEU A 221 -10.84 0.42 9.02
CA LEU A 221 -10.77 1.78 8.52
C LEU A 221 -11.69 1.93 7.31
N ASN A 222 -12.07 3.16 6.98
CA ASN A 222 -12.71 3.49 5.71
C ASN A 222 -11.69 4.00 4.68
N ILE A 223 -12.11 4.17 3.42
CA ILE A 223 -11.23 4.61 2.33
C ILE A 223 -10.63 6.00 2.61
N THR A 224 -11.41 6.90 3.22
CA THR A 224 -10.94 8.24 3.56
C THR A 224 -9.86 8.19 4.62
N ASP A 225 -10.04 7.36 5.65
CA ASP A 225 -9.04 7.12 6.68
C ASP A 225 -7.74 6.58 6.07
N LEU A 226 -7.84 5.60 5.17
CA LEU A 226 -6.67 5.01 4.50
C LEU A 226 -5.92 6.05 3.64
N LYS A 227 -6.66 6.91 2.92
CA LYS A 227 -6.07 8.01 2.14
C LYS A 227 -5.38 9.07 3.01
N GLN A 228 -5.77 9.18 4.27
CA GLN A 228 -5.19 10.07 5.28
C GLN A 228 -4.10 9.40 6.13
N SER A 229 -3.62 8.22 5.73
CA SER A 229 -2.60 7.43 6.46
C SER A 229 -3.00 7.06 7.90
N ALA A 230 -4.30 6.83 8.14
CA ALA A 230 -4.78 6.38 9.44
C ALA A 230 -4.33 4.93 9.77
N ASP A 231 -4.00 4.13 8.76
CA ASP A 231 -3.35 2.84 8.90
C ASP A 231 -1.94 2.97 9.50
N GLU A 232 -1.15 3.94 9.02
CA GLU A 232 0.16 4.26 9.61
C GLU A 232 0.02 4.75 11.06
N GLN A 233 -1.01 5.55 11.35
CA GLN A 233 -1.28 5.99 12.73
C GLN A 233 -1.65 4.81 13.63
N LEU A 234 -2.44 3.84 13.16
CA LEU A 234 -2.81 2.65 13.93
C LEU A 234 -1.60 1.74 14.18
N ILE A 235 -0.73 1.57 13.19
CA ILE A 235 0.53 0.82 13.36
C ILE A 235 1.46 1.56 14.33
N ALA A 236 1.54 2.90 14.26
CA ALA A 236 2.30 3.68 15.23
C ALA A 236 1.79 3.50 16.66
N ASP A 237 0.46 3.46 16.85
CA ASP A 237 -0.19 3.20 18.14
C ASP A 237 0.20 1.83 18.70
N ILE A 238 0.15 0.80 17.87
CA ILE A 238 0.55 -0.57 18.22
C ILE A 238 2.05 -0.61 18.58
N ILE A 239 2.93 -0.07 17.74
CA ILE A 239 4.37 -0.07 18.00
C ILE A 239 4.70 0.63 19.32
N LEU A 240 4.09 1.80 19.56
CA LEU A 240 4.29 2.54 20.82
C LEU A 240 3.82 1.70 22.02
N SER A 241 2.67 1.03 21.92
CA SER A 241 2.17 0.18 22.99
C SER A 241 3.11 -0.98 23.28
N VAL A 242 3.66 -1.61 22.23
CA VAL A 242 4.61 -2.73 22.33
C VAL A 242 5.95 -2.27 22.94
N VAL A 243 6.54 -1.18 22.42
CA VAL A 243 7.87 -0.72 22.86
C VAL A 243 7.85 -0.07 24.25
N LEU A 244 6.72 0.51 24.62
CA LEU A 244 6.54 1.13 25.95
C LEU A 244 6.01 0.13 26.99
N GLU A 245 5.65 -1.09 26.56
CA GLU A 245 5.08 -2.15 27.41
C GLU A 245 3.78 -1.72 28.14
N ASN A 246 3.06 -0.76 27.57
CA ASN A 246 1.82 -0.23 28.09
C ASN A 246 0.90 0.23 26.95
N PRO A 247 -0.42 0.08 27.05
CA PRO A 247 -1.34 0.61 26.06
C PRO A 247 -1.14 2.12 25.89
N PHE A 248 -0.79 2.53 24.68
CA PHE A 248 -0.49 3.92 24.37
C PHE A 248 -1.77 4.77 24.41
N PRO A 249 -1.77 5.95 25.06
CA PRO A 249 -2.93 6.83 25.05
C PRO A 249 -3.01 7.57 23.73
N ALA A 250 -3.73 7.11 22.74
CA ALA A 250 -3.75 7.57 21.35
C ALA A 250 -4.14 9.06 21.18
N SER A 251 -3.48 9.96 21.90
CA SER A 251 -3.69 11.41 21.81
C SER A 251 -2.77 12.03 20.75
N GLY A 252 -3.26 13.03 20.03
CA GLY A 252 -2.46 13.73 19.03
C GLY A 252 -1.18 14.32 19.62
N LYS A 253 -1.23 14.89 20.81
CA LYS A 253 -0.08 15.48 21.52
C LYS A 253 0.98 14.43 21.84
N GLU A 254 0.58 13.24 22.32
CA GLU A 254 1.54 12.17 22.62
C GLU A 254 2.18 11.62 21.35
N PHE A 255 1.43 11.40 20.27
CA PHE A 255 2.05 11.05 19.00
C PHE A 255 3.09 12.07 18.56
N ASP A 256 2.78 13.38 18.64
CA ASP A 256 3.70 14.45 18.25
C ASP A 256 4.99 14.41 19.08
N ASN A 257 4.92 14.09 20.38
CA ASN A 257 6.09 13.93 21.26
C ASN A 257 7.01 12.78 20.77
N TYR A 258 6.45 11.63 20.40
CA TYR A 258 7.24 10.47 19.93
C TYR A 258 7.74 10.59 18.49
N TYR A 259 7.12 11.47 17.69
CA TYR A 259 7.62 11.84 16.37
C TYR A 259 8.62 13.03 16.40
N GLY A 260 9.02 13.52 17.59
CA GLY A 260 9.95 14.65 17.74
C GLY A 260 9.38 15.98 17.27
N ARG A 261 8.06 16.17 17.36
CA ARG A 261 7.34 17.37 16.91
C ARG A 261 6.55 18.05 18.04
N GLY A 262 6.46 17.42 19.20
CA GLY A 262 5.74 17.92 20.36
C GLY A 262 6.59 18.84 21.24
N GLU A 263 5.98 19.31 22.32
CA GLU A 263 6.67 20.14 23.33
C GLU A 263 7.77 19.36 24.08
N THR A 264 7.60 18.03 24.18
CA THR A 264 8.57 17.10 24.77
C THR A 264 9.02 16.12 23.72
N ASP A 265 10.26 16.25 23.25
CA ASP A 265 10.83 15.30 22.29
C ASP A 265 11.21 14.00 22.99
N LYS A 266 10.49 12.91 22.67
CA LYS A 266 10.72 11.54 23.16
C LYS A 266 11.25 10.61 22.05
N SER A 267 11.57 11.14 20.87
CA SER A 267 11.93 10.33 19.71
C SER A 267 13.24 9.57 19.90
N ASN A 268 14.26 10.20 20.49
CA ASN A 268 15.55 9.58 20.75
C ASN A 268 15.45 8.42 21.76
N ASP A 269 14.71 8.62 22.87
CA ASP A 269 14.51 7.58 23.88
C ASP A 269 13.75 6.37 23.29
N LEU A 270 12.78 6.64 22.42
CA LEU A 270 12.05 5.61 21.70
C LEU A 270 12.97 4.82 20.75
N ASP A 271 13.80 5.50 19.96
CA ASP A 271 14.74 4.87 19.04
C ASP A 271 15.78 4.00 19.79
N ILE A 272 16.21 4.40 21.01
CA ILE A 272 17.06 3.59 21.88
C ILE A 272 16.34 2.30 22.30
N LYS A 273 15.08 2.39 22.72
CA LYS A 273 14.27 1.21 23.08
C LYS A 273 14.04 0.28 21.89
N ILE A 274 13.69 0.83 20.72
CA ILE A 274 13.53 0.06 19.48
C ILE A 274 14.83 -0.68 19.12
N ASN A 275 16.00 -0.04 19.29
CA ASN A 275 17.29 -0.68 19.08
C ASN A 275 17.54 -1.84 20.05
N ALA A 276 17.20 -1.65 21.33
CA ALA A 276 17.39 -2.68 22.36
C ALA A 276 16.51 -3.91 22.10
N LEU A 277 15.28 -3.72 21.66
CA LEU A 277 14.36 -4.81 21.31
C LEU A 277 14.70 -5.44 19.94
N GLY A 278 15.33 -4.69 19.05
CA GLY A 278 15.63 -5.08 17.67
C GLY A 278 14.47 -4.80 16.72
N VAL A 279 14.73 -4.00 15.66
CA VAL A 279 13.75 -3.60 14.66
C VAL A 279 13.04 -4.80 14.04
N GLU A 280 13.83 -5.81 13.61
CA GLU A 280 13.29 -7.03 12.98
C GLU A 280 12.48 -7.90 13.94
N ASN A 281 12.81 -7.91 15.22
CA ASN A 281 12.03 -8.64 16.22
C ASN A 281 10.65 -8.00 16.38
N ILE A 282 10.60 -6.67 16.55
CA ILE A 282 9.35 -5.91 16.66
C ILE A 282 8.50 -6.12 15.40
N ARG A 283 9.11 -6.00 14.22
CA ARG A 283 8.43 -6.22 12.95
C ARG A 283 7.82 -7.63 12.88
N THR A 284 8.61 -8.65 13.17
CA THR A 284 8.19 -10.07 13.14
C THR A 284 7.05 -10.32 14.13
N ASP A 285 7.18 -9.84 15.36
CA ASP A 285 6.14 -10.01 16.39
C ASP A 285 4.81 -9.37 15.96
N ILE A 286 4.86 -8.14 15.42
CA ILE A 286 3.67 -7.41 14.95
C ILE A 286 3.01 -8.15 13.79
N LEU A 287 3.78 -8.59 12.81
CA LEU A 287 3.24 -9.29 11.64
C LEU A 287 2.72 -10.70 11.99
N THR A 288 3.34 -11.38 12.95
CA THR A 288 2.85 -12.67 13.47
C THR A 288 1.45 -12.52 14.06
N VAL A 289 1.26 -11.54 14.95
CA VAL A 289 -0.06 -11.28 15.56
C VAL A 289 -1.09 -10.90 14.49
N TYR A 290 -0.70 -10.05 13.55
CA TYR A 290 -1.56 -9.66 12.43
C TYR A 290 -2.02 -10.88 11.60
N SER A 291 -1.09 -11.80 11.29
CA SER A 291 -1.41 -13.03 10.55
C SER A 291 -2.42 -13.91 11.28
N GLU A 292 -2.26 -14.08 12.59
CA GLU A 292 -3.19 -14.89 13.38
C GLU A 292 -4.59 -14.27 13.44
N ILE A 293 -4.69 -12.95 13.47
CA ILE A 293 -6.00 -12.27 13.37
C ILE A 293 -6.62 -12.52 11.99
N ILE A 294 -5.85 -12.48 10.90
CA ILE A 294 -6.35 -12.83 9.56
C ILE A 294 -6.87 -14.27 9.55
N ASN A 295 -6.13 -15.23 10.12
CA ASN A 295 -6.54 -16.63 10.19
C ASN A 295 -7.90 -16.80 10.90
N VAL A 296 -8.17 -16.02 11.97
CA VAL A 296 -9.48 -16.01 12.63
C VAL A 296 -10.59 -15.47 11.72
N VAL A 297 -10.30 -14.38 11.00
CA VAL A 297 -11.29 -13.73 10.11
C VAL A 297 -11.61 -14.59 8.90
N GLU A 298 -10.61 -15.21 8.30
CA GLU A 298 -10.73 -16.04 7.10
C GLU A 298 -11.18 -17.48 7.39
N TYR A 299 -11.29 -17.85 8.66
CA TYR A 299 -11.73 -19.19 9.04
C TYR A 299 -13.11 -19.54 8.46
N ASN A 300 -13.19 -20.68 7.78
CA ASN A 300 -14.37 -21.19 7.05
C ASN A 300 -14.79 -20.39 5.78
N PHE A 301 -14.01 -19.41 5.31
CA PHE A 301 -14.31 -18.63 4.10
C PHE A 301 -15.73 -18.05 4.02
N ASP A 302 -16.34 -17.75 5.17
CA ASP A 302 -17.72 -17.25 5.25
C ASP A 302 -17.89 -15.78 4.85
N ASN A 303 -16.80 -15.13 4.41
CA ASN A 303 -16.74 -13.72 3.99
C ASN A 303 -17.29 -12.71 5.00
N GLU A 304 -17.47 -13.12 6.26
CA GLU A 304 -17.93 -12.22 7.31
C GLU A 304 -16.83 -11.22 7.67
N ARG A 305 -17.15 -9.94 7.60
CA ARG A 305 -16.21 -8.86 7.92
C ARG A 305 -15.93 -8.80 9.41
N LEU A 306 -14.66 -8.60 9.80
CA LEU A 306 -14.25 -8.42 11.20
C LEU A 306 -15.10 -7.37 11.93
N LYS A 307 -15.44 -6.27 11.24
CA LYS A 307 -16.33 -5.24 11.76
C LYS A 307 -17.67 -5.79 12.27
N ASN A 308 -18.29 -6.69 11.51
CA ASN A 308 -19.58 -7.26 11.87
C ASN A 308 -19.47 -8.21 13.06
N ILE A 309 -18.32 -8.86 13.20
CA ILE A 309 -18.01 -9.70 14.36
C ILE A 309 -17.83 -8.83 15.60
N LEU A 310 -16.95 -7.81 15.53
CA LEU A 310 -16.62 -7.00 16.70
C LEU A 310 -17.75 -6.06 17.11
N ASN A 311 -18.44 -5.45 16.15
CA ASN A 311 -19.53 -4.50 16.40
C ASN A 311 -20.62 -4.60 15.32
N PRO A 312 -21.60 -5.50 15.45
CA PRO A 312 -22.68 -5.66 14.47
C PRO A 312 -23.49 -4.37 14.24
N ASN A 313 -23.49 -3.47 15.21
CA ASN A 313 -24.25 -2.22 15.17
C ASN A 313 -23.43 -1.01 14.69
N ALA A 314 -22.20 -1.22 14.19
CA ALA A 314 -21.33 -0.11 13.78
C ALA A 314 -21.87 0.69 12.57
N GLY A 315 -22.80 0.13 11.79
CA GLY A 315 -23.34 0.79 10.60
C GLY A 315 -22.23 1.16 9.60
N GLY A 316 -22.09 2.44 9.24
CA GLY A 316 -21.03 2.97 8.38
C GLY A 316 -19.69 3.19 9.08
N ASN A 317 -19.64 3.21 10.42
CA ASN A 317 -18.45 3.62 11.17
C ASN A 317 -17.37 2.54 11.19
N PRO A 318 -16.08 2.90 11.09
CA PRO A 318 -14.96 1.97 11.25
C PRO A 318 -14.83 1.49 12.71
N VAL A 319 -14.18 0.33 12.92
CA VAL A 319 -13.99 -0.30 14.24
C VAL A 319 -12.53 -0.26 14.70
N LYS A 320 -11.85 0.86 14.48
CA LYS A 320 -10.42 1.03 14.75
C LYS A 320 -10.02 0.69 16.19
N GLU A 321 -10.75 1.18 17.18
CA GLU A 321 -10.44 0.94 18.62
C GLU A 321 -10.76 -0.48 19.07
N ASP A 322 -11.82 -1.09 18.51
CA ASP A 322 -12.13 -2.50 18.79
C ASP A 322 -11.04 -3.39 18.19
N PHE A 323 -10.54 -3.06 17.01
CA PHE A 323 -9.40 -3.74 16.40
C PHE A 323 -8.11 -3.58 17.22
N TYR A 324 -7.79 -2.37 17.68
CA TYR A 324 -6.64 -2.14 18.55
C TYR A 324 -6.73 -3.03 19.83
N THR A 325 -7.88 -3.06 20.47
CA THR A 325 -8.12 -3.88 21.66
C THR A 325 -7.91 -5.38 21.38
N LEU A 326 -8.49 -5.87 20.29
CA LEU A 326 -8.31 -7.24 19.81
C LEU A 326 -6.83 -7.54 19.55
N TYR A 327 -6.16 -6.63 18.83
CA TYR A 327 -4.77 -6.79 18.45
C TYR A 327 -3.85 -6.93 19.66
N MET A 328 -4.00 -6.05 20.65
CA MET A 328 -3.17 -6.07 21.86
C MET A 328 -3.47 -7.29 22.74
N ALA A 329 -4.73 -7.78 22.79
CA ALA A 329 -5.06 -9.02 23.47
C ALA A 329 -4.40 -10.25 22.82
N PHE A 330 -4.34 -10.28 21.48
CA PHE A 330 -3.61 -11.32 20.75
C PHE A 330 -2.11 -11.21 20.97
N TYR A 331 -1.55 -9.99 20.93
CA TYR A 331 -0.14 -9.74 21.18
C TYR A 331 0.29 -10.28 22.54
N ASP A 332 -0.48 -10.02 23.58
CA ASP A 332 -0.21 -10.47 24.92
C ASP A 332 -0.22 -12.02 25.01
N LEU A 333 -1.23 -12.67 24.42
CA LEU A 333 -1.34 -14.13 24.41
C LEU A 333 -0.22 -14.80 23.58
N ILE A 334 0.08 -14.25 22.39
CA ILE A 334 1.04 -14.88 21.46
C ILE A 334 2.47 -14.59 21.86
N ILE A 335 2.81 -13.34 22.12
CA ILE A 335 4.20 -12.90 22.30
C ILE A 335 4.62 -13.01 23.77
N HIS A 336 3.82 -12.49 24.72
CA HIS A 336 4.19 -12.52 26.14
C HIS A 336 3.96 -13.88 26.76
N GLU A 337 2.82 -14.52 26.47
CA GLU A 337 2.48 -15.82 27.08
C GLU A 337 2.93 -17.03 26.25
N ASN A 338 3.48 -16.82 25.04
CA ASN A 338 3.91 -17.86 24.09
C ASN A 338 2.80 -18.89 23.82
N LYS A 339 1.59 -18.40 23.54
CA LYS A 339 0.42 -19.21 23.22
C LYS A 339 -0.02 -18.97 21.78
N MET A 340 -0.53 -20.03 21.13
CA MET A 340 -1.05 -19.96 19.77
C MET A 340 -2.52 -20.35 19.72
N PRO A 341 -3.33 -19.73 18.85
CA PRO A 341 -4.71 -20.14 18.62
C PRO A 341 -4.77 -21.61 18.19
N PHE A 342 -5.75 -22.35 18.68
CA PHE A 342 -6.04 -23.71 18.22
C PHE A 342 -7.51 -23.90 17.82
N ASP A 343 -8.38 -22.99 18.20
CA ASP A 343 -9.81 -23.00 17.85
C ASP A 343 -10.23 -21.61 17.34
N TYR A 344 -10.02 -21.38 16.05
CA TYR A 344 -10.36 -20.12 15.37
C TYR A 344 -11.88 -19.84 15.41
N LYS A 345 -12.72 -20.87 15.29
CA LYS A 345 -14.18 -20.76 15.39
C LYS A 345 -14.61 -20.31 16.77
N GLY A 346 -14.02 -20.90 17.80
CA GLY A 346 -14.27 -20.52 19.19
C GLY A 346 -13.89 -19.07 19.46
N ILE A 347 -12.75 -18.62 18.94
CA ILE A 347 -12.30 -17.22 19.04
C ILE A 347 -13.31 -16.30 18.34
N LYS A 348 -13.67 -16.59 17.09
CA LYS A 348 -14.63 -15.80 16.31
C LYS A 348 -15.96 -15.62 17.04
N ASN A 349 -16.50 -16.70 17.56
CA ASN A 349 -17.76 -16.68 18.34
C ASN A 349 -17.62 -15.88 19.65
N ALA A 350 -16.51 -15.99 20.36
CA ALA A 350 -16.26 -15.25 21.60
C ALA A 350 -16.14 -13.75 21.39
N LEU A 351 -15.63 -13.33 20.22
CA LEU A 351 -15.46 -11.94 19.81
C LEU A 351 -16.76 -11.28 19.34
N PHE A 352 -17.83 -12.08 19.10
CA PHE A 352 -19.09 -11.53 18.59
C PHE A 352 -19.66 -10.47 19.54
N ASN A 353 -19.87 -9.27 18.98
CA ASN A 353 -20.35 -8.08 19.70
C ASN A 353 -19.51 -7.71 20.94
N ILE A 354 -18.19 -7.89 20.88
CA ILE A 354 -17.30 -7.50 21.97
C ILE A 354 -17.42 -6.02 22.30
N HIS A 355 -17.68 -5.17 21.29
CA HIS A 355 -17.91 -3.74 21.44
C HIS A 355 -18.84 -3.40 22.60
N SER A 356 -19.92 -4.15 22.79
CA SER A 356 -20.89 -3.93 23.86
C SER A 356 -20.36 -4.22 25.28
N LYS A 357 -19.23 -4.90 25.39
CA LYS A 357 -18.59 -5.30 26.65
C LYS A 357 -17.42 -4.41 27.03
N LEU A 358 -16.97 -3.54 26.12
CA LEU A 358 -15.83 -2.66 26.33
C LEU A 358 -16.22 -1.36 27.05
N VAL A 359 -15.29 -0.81 27.83
CA VAL A 359 -15.46 0.48 28.47
C VAL A 359 -15.49 1.59 27.41
N ARG A 360 -16.50 2.44 27.45
CA ARG A 360 -16.75 3.55 26.53
C ARG A 360 -16.94 4.87 27.27
N SER A 361 -15.96 5.25 28.07
CA SER A 361 -15.91 6.58 28.67
C SER A 361 -15.71 7.66 27.58
N ARG A 362 -15.90 8.94 27.92
CA ARG A 362 -15.63 10.07 27.03
C ARG A 362 -14.19 10.05 26.47
N ASN A 363 -13.25 9.47 27.25
CA ASN A 363 -11.83 9.38 26.92
C ASN A 363 -11.35 7.92 26.90
N TYR A 364 -12.12 7.03 26.29
CA TYR A 364 -11.86 5.58 26.26
C TYR A 364 -10.53 5.16 25.60
N THR A 365 -9.74 6.09 25.09
CA THR A 365 -8.39 5.87 24.57
C THR A 365 -7.29 6.15 25.60
N THR A 366 -7.64 6.35 26.88
CA THR A 366 -6.64 6.43 27.95
C THR A 366 -5.99 5.07 28.19
N THR A 367 -4.74 5.08 28.67
CA THR A 367 -4.02 3.84 29.00
C THR A 367 -4.87 2.91 29.88
N SER A 368 -5.44 3.43 30.98
CA SER A 368 -6.23 2.63 31.92
C SER A 368 -7.51 2.04 31.31
N ASP A 369 -8.23 2.77 30.44
CA ASP A 369 -9.42 2.24 29.79
C ASP A 369 -9.05 1.20 28.74
N ARG A 370 -7.94 1.40 28.02
CA ARG A 370 -7.41 0.43 27.05
C ARG A 370 -6.93 -0.85 27.73
N GLU A 371 -6.24 -0.76 28.88
CA GLU A 371 -5.86 -1.94 29.70
C GLU A 371 -7.07 -2.79 30.05
N LYS A 372 -8.12 -2.18 30.63
CA LYS A 372 -9.36 -2.86 30.97
C LYS A 372 -10.01 -3.54 29.75
N ASN A 373 -10.03 -2.86 28.62
CA ASN A 373 -10.59 -3.38 27.39
C ASN A 373 -9.80 -4.59 26.86
N ILE A 374 -8.46 -4.50 26.90
CA ILE A 374 -7.56 -5.61 26.51
C ILE A 374 -7.80 -6.82 27.43
N ASP A 375 -7.88 -6.61 28.74
CA ASP A 375 -8.14 -7.67 29.73
C ASP A 375 -9.49 -8.34 29.49
N VAL A 376 -10.54 -7.57 29.21
CA VAL A 376 -11.87 -8.12 28.85
C VAL A 376 -11.77 -8.98 27.58
N CYS A 377 -11.12 -8.48 26.54
CA CYS A 377 -10.94 -9.22 25.30
C CYS A 377 -10.15 -10.51 25.54
N LYS A 378 -9.01 -10.42 26.22
CA LYS A 378 -8.15 -11.55 26.58
C LYS A 378 -8.91 -12.59 27.38
N GLY A 379 -9.68 -12.17 28.41
CA GLY A 379 -10.48 -13.07 29.23
C GLY A 379 -11.50 -13.89 28.43
N LEU A 380 -12.06 -13.33 27.36
CA LEU A 380 -13.00 -14.01 26.47
C LEU A 380 -12.35 -15.06 25.57
N ILE A 381 -11.13 -14.79 25.08
CA ILE A 381 -10.52 -15.61 24.03
C ILE A 381 -9.42 -16.55 24.52
N GLN A 382 -8.76 -16.30 25.66
CA GLN A 382 -7.59 -17.05 26.13
C GLN A 382 -7.78 -18.57 26.22
N ARG A 383 -8.99 -19.06 26.46
CA ARG A 383 -9.31 -20.49 26.52
C ARG A 383 -9.16 -21.23 25.19
N PHE A 384 -9.10 -20.50 24.08
CA PHE A 384 -8.91 -21.03 22.73
C PHE A 384 -7.45 -20.95 22.27
N PHE A 385 -6.55 -20.62 23.21
CA PHE A 385 -5.11 -20.57 22.99
C PHE A 385 -4.40 -21.64 23.82
N LYS A 386 -3.36 -22.24 23.27
CA LYS A 386 -2.51 -23.24 23.94
C LYS A 386 -1.05 -22.84 23.83
N LYS A 387 -0.20 -23.30 24.78
CA LYS A 387 1.24 -23.08 24.72
C LYS A 387 1.82 -23.61 23.41
N SER A 388 2.66 -22.79 22.75
CA SER A 388 3.39 -23.21 21.56
C SER A 388 4.63 -23.99 21.97
N THR A 389 4.90 -25.09 21.24
CA THR A 389 6.11 -25.90 21.37
C THR A 389 7.21 -25.48 20.38
N ASP A 390 6.88 -24.66 19.37
CA ASP A 390 7.75 -24.32 18.24
C ASP A 390 8.21 -22.85 18.25
N ASN A 391 9.40 -22.63 17.68
CA ASN A 391 9.90 -21.28 17.35
C ASN A 391 9.13 -20.71 16.12
N PHE A 392 7.90 -20.33 16.32
CA PHE A 392 6.95 -19.91 15.28
C PHE A 392 7.37 -18.64 14.52
N ARG A 393 8.23 -17.79 15.13
CA ARG A 393 8.65 -16.50 14.58
C ARG A 393 9.22 -16.55 13.16
N LYS A 394 9.84 -17.67 12.74
CA LYS A 394 10.49 -17.77 11.42
C LYS A 394 9.56 -18.22 10.28
N SER A 395 8.56 -19.05 10.55
CA SER A 395 7.67 -19.59 9.51
C SER A 395 6.54 -18.60 9.12
N THR A 396 6.06 -17.83 10.09
CA THR A 396 4.93 -16.92 9.90
C THR A 396 5.32 -15.70 9.01
N SER A 397 6.55 -15.19 9.16
CA SER A 397 7.05 -14.08 8.34
C SER A 397 7.03 -14.43 6.84
N PHE A 398 7.47 -15.63 6.47
CA PHE A 398 7.50 -16.06 5.07
C PHE A 398 6.09 -16.11 4.44
N VAL A 399 5.09 -16.61 5.16
CA VAL A 399 3.70 -16.68 4.67
C VAL A 399 3.10 -15.29 4.48
N ILE A 400 3.39 -14.37 5.39
CA ILE A 400 2.92 -12.97 5.29
C ILE A 400 3.57 -12.28 4.11
N ASP A 401 4.89 -12.39 3.96
CA ASP A 401 5.64 -11.86 2.83
C ASP A 401 5.08 -12.40 1.51
N PHE A 402 4.81 -13.70 1.44
CA PHE A 402 4.24 -14.34 0.25
C PHE A 402 2.85 -13.80 -0.09
N LYS A 403 1.91 -13.73 0.89
CA LYS A 403 0.59 -13.13 0.68
C LYS A 403 0.70 -11.66 0.26
N ALA A 404 1.60 -10.88 0.87
CA ALA A 404 1.85 -9.49 0.51
C ALA A 404 2.37 -9.35 -0.93
N TYR A 405 3.24 -10.24 -1.39
CA TYR A 405 3.70 -10.28 -2.78
C TYR A 405 2.55 -10.57 -3.75
N LEU A 406 1.69 -11.55 -3.46
CA LEU A 406 0.51 -11.84 -4.29
C LEU A 406 -0.47 -10.66 -4.34
N MET A 407 -0.64 -9.93 -3.25
CA MET A 407 -1.49 -8.73 -3.23
C MET A 407 -0.89 -7.57 -4.03
N ARG A 408 0.44 -7.44 -4.09
CA ARG A 408 1.16 -6.42 -4.87
C ARG A 408 1.14 -6.70 -6.38
N SER A 409 1.18 -7.97 -6.76
CA SER A 409 1.29 -8.40 -8.15
C SER A 409 -0.08 -8.78 -8.71
N ARG A 410 -0.93 -7.80 -8.98
CA ARG A 410 -2.24 -8.06 -9.63
C ARG A 410 -2.14 -8.45 -11.09
N THR A 411 -1.01 -8.13 -11.71
CA THR A 411 -0.67 -8.47 -13.09
C THR A 411 0.82 -8.79 -13.14
N GLU A 412 1.24 -9.59 -14.11
CA GLU A 412 2.66 -9.76 -14.42
C GLU A 412 3.29 -8.38 -14.59
N SER A 413 4.13 -8.01 -13.66
CA SER A 413 4.97 -6.83 -13.77
C SER A 413 6.40 -7.29 -14.05
N ALA A 414 7.26 -6.40 -14.51
CA ALA A 414 8.68 -6.72 -14.73
C ALA A 414 9.41 -7.27 -13.48
N LEU A 415 8.77 -7.21 -12.29
CA LEU A 415 9.34 -7.66 -11.02
C LEU A 415 8.79 -9.02 -10.54
N TYR A 416 7.63 -9.45 -11.05
CA TYR A 416 6.93 -10.64 -10.60
C TYR A 416 6.57 -11.51 -11.79
N ASP A 417 6.84 -12.80 -11.67
CA ASP A 417 6.43 -13.77 -12.65
C ASP A 417 5.84 -15.01 -11.95
N PHE A 418 4.76 -15.56 -12.49
CA PHE A 418 4.00 -16.66 -11.92
C PHE A 418 3.98 -17.84 -12.86
N LYS A 419 4.25 -19.01 -12.32
CA LYS A 419 4.23 -20.26 -13.07
C LYS A 419 3.42 -21.30 -12.29
N GLN A 420 2.45 -21.89 -12.96
CA GLN A 420 1.58 -22.92 -12.37
C GLN A 420 2.29 -24.21 -11.94
N GLY A 421 3.54 -24.40 -12.34
CA GLY A 421 4.36 -25.56 -12.04
C GLY A 421 5.13 -26.06 -13.25
N PHE A 422 5.53 -27.32 -13.22
CA PHE A 422 6.35 -27.96 -14.26
C PHE A 422 5.57 -28.87 -15.22
N TYR A 423 4.28 -29.04 -15.01
CA TYR A 423 3.47 -29.99 -15.75
C TYR A 423 2.54 -29.28 -16.75
N THR A 424 2.23 -29.99 -17.86
CA THR A 424 1.31 -29.47 -18.88
C THR A 424 -0.12 -29.34 -18.33
N LEU A 425 -0.89 -28.38 -18.83
CA LEU A 425 -2.33 -28.26 -18.57
C LEU A 425 -3.18 -29.12 -19.53
N ASN A 426 -2.57 -30.11 -20.15
CA ASN A 426 -3.27 -30.99 -21.08
C ASN A 426 -4.23 -31.96 -20.37
N PRO A 427 -5.55 -31.92 -20.63
CA PRO A 427 -6.51 -32.79 -19.96
C PRO A 427 -6.32 -34.29 -20.22
N LYS A 428 -5.61 -34.65 -21.30
CA LYS A 428 -5.37 -36.04 -21.68
C LYS A 428 -4.04 -36.59 -21.15
N GLN A 429 -3.10 -35.74 -20.84
CA GLN A 429 -1.75 -36.14 -20.45
C GLN A 429 -1.06 -35.03 -19.65
N ARG A 430 -0.98 -35.21 -18.34
CA ARG A 430 -0.32 -34.29 -17.42
C ARG A 430 1.13 -34.70 -17.22
N ASP A 431 1.96 -34.35 -18.20
CA ASP A 431 3.37 -34.73 -18.21
C ASP A 431 4.28 -33.56 -17.79
N PHE A 432 5.46 -33.89 -17.30
CA PHE A 432 6.53 -32.92 -17.11
C PHE A 432 6.88 -32.24 -18.44
N SER A 433 6.86 -30.94 -18.45
CA SER A 433 7.10 -30.14 -19.65
C SER A 433 8.46 -29.47 -19.64
N THR A 434 9.36 -29.91 -20.52
CA THR A 434 10.65 -29.25 -20.75
C THR A 434 10.45 -27.79 -21.21
N GLU A 435 9.38 -27.52 -21.95
CA GLU A 435 9.03 -26.17 -22.40
C GLU A 435 8.73 -25.23 -21.20
N PHE A 436 7.93 -25.70 -20.23
CA PHE A 436 7.66 -24.94 -19.02
C PHE A 436 8.92 -24.71 -18.18
N PHE A 437 9.78 -25.72 -18.10
CA PHE A 437 11.08 -25.57 -17.41
C PHE A 437 11.94 -24.49 -18.08
N ASN A 438 12.01 -24.47 -19.41
CA ASN A 438 12.74 -23.44 -20.15
C ASN A 438 12.14 -22.05 -19.92
N LYS A 439 10.81 -21.91 -19.89
CA LYS A 439 10.15 -20.64 -19.55
C LYS A 439 10.51 -20.15 -18.13
N ILE A 440 10.70 -21.05 -17.18
CA ILE A 440 11.19 -20.69 -15.84
C ILE A 440 12.62 -20.13 -15.89
N LEU A 441 13.49 -20.77 -16.69
CA LEU A 441 14.87 -20.27 -16.87
C LEU A 441 14.91 -18.93 -17.58
N GLU A 442 14.05 -18.71 -18.57
CA GLU A 442 13.88 -17.41 -19.26
C GLU A 442 13.42 -16.34 -18.26
N SER A 443 12.42 -16.65 -17.43
CA SER A 443 11.93 -15.76 -16.39
C SER A 443 13.01 -15.40 -15.37
N LEU A 444 13.77 -16.37 -14.89
CA LEU A 444 14.90 -16.12 -13.98
C LEU A 444 15.95 -15.22 -14.62
N THR A 445 16.26 -15.45 -15.91
CA THR A 445 17.21 -14.64 -16.65
C THR A 445 16.71 -13.20 -16.81
N ALA A 446 15.43 -13.03 -17.15
CA ALA A 446 14.80 -11.72 -17.27
C ALA A 446 14.81 -10.97 -15.93
N LEU A 447 14.44 -11.63 -14.82
CA LEU A 447 14.47 -11.07 -13.47
C LEU A 447 15.91 -10.69 -13.04
N ALA A 448 16.91 -11.52 -13.36
CA ALA A 448 18.31 -11.21 -13.08
C ALA A 448 18.82 -9.95 -13.83
N ASN A 449 18.25 -9.67 -14.99
CA ASN A 449 18.60 -8.52 -15.82
C ASN A 449 17.84 -7.22 -15.48
N LEU A 450 17.00 -7.20 -14.46
CA LEU A 450 16.26 -5.99 -14.05
C LEU A 450 17.15 -4.83 -13.57
N GLY A 451 18.44 -5.07 -13.35
CA GLY A 451 19.45 -4.08 -12.96
C GLY A 451 19.85 -4.14 -11.49
N LYS A 452 20.97 -3.44 -11.18
CA LYS A 452 21.47 -3.33 -9.80
C LYS A 452 20.39 -2.74 -8.89
N ASN A 453 20.20 -3.32 -7.73
CA ASN A 453 19.23 -2.89 -6.71
C ASN A 453 17.74 -3.15 -7.05
N LYS A 454 17.43 -4.02 -8.01
CA LYS A 454 16.07 -4.54 -8.20
C LYS A 454 16.02 -6.00 -7.75
N THR A 455 14.98 -6.34 -7.01
CA THR A 455 14.68 -7.73 -6.61
C THR A 455 13.49 -8.19 -7.43
N GLY A 456 13.70 -9.24 -8.22
CA GLY A 456 12.62 -9.92 -8.94
C GLY A 456 12.18 -11.17 -8.18
N TYR A 457 10.92 -11.56 -8.35
CA TYR A 457 10.32 -12.69 -7.68
C TYR A 457 9.69 -13.63 -8.71
N LEU A 458 10.06 -14.89 -8.64
CA LEU A 458 9.45 -15.97 -9.41
C LEU A 458 8.68 -16.87 -8.44
N PHE A 459 7.38 -17.01 -8.66
CA PHE A 459 6.49 -17.89 -7.88
C PHE A 459 6.15 -19.12 -8.71
N ILE A 460 6.47 -20.30 -8.19
CA ILE A 460 6.19 -21.58 -8.84
C ILE A 460 5.12 -22.31 -8.02
N GLY A 461 4.14 -22.89 -8.66
CA GLY A 461 2.96 -23.48 -8.02
C GLY A 461 1.85 -22.46 -7.76
N VAL A 462 1.87 -21.33 -8.49
CA VAL A 462 0.87 -20.28 -8.42
C VAL A 462 0.35 -19.97 -9.81
N THR A 463 -0.96 -20.02 -9.98
CA THR A 463 -1.65 -19.58 -11.20
C THR A 463 -2.02 -18.11 -11.06
N ASP A 464 -1.98 -17.35 -12.13
CA ASP A 464 -2.30 -15.92 -12.19
C ASP A 464 -3.74 -15.62 -12.61
N ASN A 465 -4.48 -16.66 -13.00
CA ASN A 465 -5.87 -16.53 -13.43
C ASN A 465 -6.73 -17.72 -12.97
N GLU A 466 -8.03 -17.46 -12.81
CA GLU A 466 -9.00 -18.44 -12.30
C GLU A 466 -9.18 -19.65 -13.26
N LYS A 467 -9.05 -19.45 -14.57
CA LYS A 467 -9.22 -20.52 -15.56
C LYS A 467 -8.16 -21.61 -15.38
N ASP A 468 -6.91 -21.21 -15.22
CA ASP A 468 -5.79 -22.14 -15.02
C ASP A 468 -5.86 -22.77 -13.62
N THR A 469 -6.29 -22.02 -12.61
CA THR A 469 -6.56 -22.56 -11.27
C THR A 469 -7.56 -23.71 -11.32
N LEU A 470 -8.73 -23.49 -11.92
CA LEU A 470 -9.78 -24.51 -12.06
C LEU A 470 -9.31 -25.71 -12.89
N GLN A 471 -8.45 -25.48 -13.87
CA GLN A 471 -7.91 -26.57 -14.70
C GLN A 471 -6.94 -27.44 -13.91
N VAL A 472 -6.03 -26.85 -13.13
CA VAL A 472 -5.12 -27.61 -12.26
C VAL A 472 -5.91 -28.35 -11.17
N GLU A 473 -6.86 -27.67 -10.51
CA GLU A 473 -7.73 -28.27 -9.50
C GLU A 473 -8.41 -29.54 -10.01
N LYS A 474 -8.93 -29.50 -11.24
CA LYS A 474 -9.55 -30.65 -11.89
C LYS A 474 -8.57 -31.75 -12.30
N LEU A 475 -7.39 -31.38 -12.81
CA LEU A 475 -6.39 -32.32 -13.29
C LEU A 475 -5.70 -33.09 -12.16
N ASP A 476 -5.45 -32.40 -11.05
CA ASP A 476 -4.70 -32.94 -9.90
C ASP A 476 -5.63 -33.37 -8.74
N ASN A 477 -6.97 -33.30 -8.92
CA ASN A 477 -7.99 -33.60 -7.91
C ASN A 477 -7.74 -32.85 -6.59
N LEU A 478 -7.37 -31.58 -6.66
CA LEU A 478 -7.11 -30.77 -5.49
C LEU A 478 -8.45 -30.33 -4.87
N SER A 479 -8.58 -30.50 -3.55
CA SER A 479 -9.60 -29.84 -2.74
C SER A 479 -8.92 -28.71 -1.97
N ASP A 480 -9.57 -27.59 -1.75
CA ASP A 480 -9.11 -26.52 -0.89
C ASP A 480 -7.89 -25.71 -1.40
N ILE A 481 -7.89 -25.37 -2.69
CA ILE A 481 -6.91 -24.40 -3.22
C ILE A 481 -7.09 -23.04 -2.55
N LEU A 482 -6.04 -22.54 -1.91
CA LEU A 482 -6.03 -21.18 -1.38
C LEU A 482 -6.01 -20.18 -2.53
N ARG A 483 -6.99 -19.30 -2.57
CA ARG A 483 -7.13 -18.23 -3.57
C ARG A 483 -6.87 -16.87 -2.92
N VAL A 484 -6.04 -16.07 -3.57
CA VAL A 484 -5.77 -14.67 -3.19
C VAL A 484 -5.98 -13.82 -4.43
N ASN A 485 -7.05 -13.05 -4.47
CA ASN A 485 -7.50 -12.33 -5.67
C ASN A 485 -7.69 -13.30 -6.88
N SER A 486 -7.00 -13.04 -8.00
CA SER A 486 -7.00 -13.92 -9.18
C SER A 486 -6.02 -15.10 -9.09
N PHE A 487 -5.18 -15.14 -8.05
CA PHE A 487 -4.15 -16.16 -7.90
C PHE A 487 -4.68 -17.40 -7.19
N GLY A 488 -4.35 -18.59 -7.74
CA GLY A 488 -4.57 -19.87 -7.08
C GLY A 488 -3.25 -20.51 -6.68
N MET A 489 -3.13 -20.96 -5.43
CA MET A 489 -1.96 -21.69 -4.95
C MET A 489 -2.18 -23.17 -5.17
N VAL A 490 -1.65 -23.66 -6.29
CA VAL A 490 -1.87 -25.04 -6.75
C VAL A 490 -0.78 -26.02 -6.31
N GLY A 491 0.32 -25.52 -5.75
CA GLY A 491 1.45 -26.34 -5.37
C GLY A 491 2.33 -26.76 -6.56
N LEU A 492 3.35 -27.56 -6.28
CA LEU A 492 4.29 -28.09 -7.28
C LEU A 492 3.92 -29.50 -7.71
#